data_096c50b7ce8abbbbfc67c23e3894c520
#
_entry.id   096c50b7ce8abbbbfc67c23e3894c520
#
_cell.length_a   1.000
_cell.length_b   1.000
_cell.length_c   1.000
_cell.angle_alpha   90.00
_cell.angle_beta   90.00
_cell.angle_gamma   90.00
#
_symmetry.space_group_name_H-M   'P 1'
#
loop_
_entity.id
_entity.type
_entity.pdbx_description
1 polymer ?
#
loop_
_entity_poly.entity_id
_entity_poly.type
_entity_poly.pdbx_seq_one_letter_code
_entity_poly.pdbx_strand_id
1 'polypeptide(L)'
;PYTTTSSSLIDSILKANEKGKIKIKKIEDNTASDVEILIHLPNGVSPDKTIDGLFAFTNCEVSISPLGCIIENNKPLFTGVSDMLIKSTMNTKELLKKELENKLKELNQLWHSSTLEKIFIERRIYRLIEDKDSWELVLEAIKDGLKPHLELLKQVVTHDDVIKLTEIRIKRISKYDI
;
A
#
# COMPACT_ATOMS: atom_id res chain seq x y z
N PRO A 1 25.65 -1.55 17.73
CA PRO A 1 24.67 -2.49 17.18
C PRO A 1 23.27 -2.18 17.71
N TYR A 2 22.24 -2.63 17.02
CA TYR A 2 20.86 -2.56 17.50
C TYR A 2 20.72 -3.24 18.86
N THR A 3 19.99 -2.65 19.79
CA THR A 3 19.81 -3.09 21.20
C THR A 3 20.99 -2.82 22.14
N THR A 4 22.12 -2.27 21.67
CA THR A 4 23.27 -1.94 22.53
C THR A 4 23.29 -0.42 22.74
N THR A 5 23.32 0.03 24.01
CA THR A 5 23.52 1.44 24.37
C THR A 5 25.01 1.79 24.41
N SER A 6 25.37 3.06 24.22
CA SER A 6 26.78 3.52 24.30
C SER A 6 27.43 3.14 25.64
N SER A 7 26.70 3.33 26.75
CA SER A 7 27.17 2.96 28.08
C SER A 7 27.44 1.45 28.20
N SER A 8 26.49 0.61 27.72
CA SER A 8 26.66 -0.86 27.78
C SER A 8 27.80 -1.34 26.90
N LEU A 9 28.07 -0.66 25.77
CA LEU A 9 29.19 -0.96 24.91
C LEU A 9 30.52 -0.61 25.60
N ILE A 10 30.62 0.59 26.17
CA ILE A 10 31.83 1.04 26.92
C ILE A 10 32.11 0.08 28.07
N ASP A 11 31.11 -0.30 28.86
CA ASP A 11 31.28 -1.28 29.95
C ASP A 11 31.80 -2.64 29.45
N SER A 12 31.31 -3.11 28.29
CA SER A 12 31.77 -4.36 27.69
C SER A 12 33.23 -4.27 27.25
N ILE A 13 33.65 -3.11 26.71
CA ILE A 13 35.01 -2.83 26.29
C ILE A 13 35.96 -2.78 27.53
N LEU A 14 35.55 -2.08 28.59
CA LEU A 14 36.32 -2.01 29.83
C LEU A 14 36.50 -3.41 30.44
N LYS A 15 35.46 -4.22 30.53
CA LYS A 15 35.53 -5.61 30.99
C LYS A 15 36.46 -6.48 30.13
N ALA A 16 36.49 -6.30 28.83
CA ALA A 16 37.40 -7.01 27.94
C ALA A 16 38.87 -6.59 28.14
N ASN A 17 39.10 -5.29 28.42
CA ASN A 17 40.43 -4.77 28.77
C ASN A 17 40.92 -5.32 30.13
N GLU A 18 40.06 -5.32 31.16
CA GLU A 18 40.38 -5.89 32.50
C GLU A 18 40.74 -7.38 32.40
N LYS A 19 40.04 -8.13 31.55
CA LYS A 19 40.33 -9.55 31.26
C LYS A 19 41.57 -9.77 30.39
N GLY A 20 42.27 -8.71 29.98
CA GLY A 20 43.45 -8.78 29.13
C GLY A 20 43.22 -9.25 27.71
N LYS A 21 41.95 -9.25 27.22
CA LYS A 21 41.60 -9.66 25.86
C LYS A 21 41.93 -8.59 24.82
N ILE A 22 41.81 -7.34 25.20
CA ILE A 22 42.18 -6.15 24.42
C ILE A 22 43.03 -5.24 25.30
N LYS A 23 43.81 -4.36 24.68
CA LYS A 23 44.64 -3.38 25.41
C LYS A 23 44.23 -1.97 25.01
N ILE A 24 43.67 -1.23 25.96
CA ILE A 24 43.17 0.12 25.78
C ILE A 24 43.81 1.05 26.81
N LYS A 25 44.13 2.26 26.40
CA LYS A 25 44.67 3.31 27.29
C LYS A 25 43.56 4.15 27.91
N LYS A 26 42.61 4.59 27.10
CA LYS A 26 41.51 5.47 27.50
C LYS A 26 40.35 5.31 26.56
N ILE A 27 39.14 5.51 27.04
CA ILE A 27 37.90 5.62 26.24
C ILE A 27 37.27 6.97 26.53
N GLU A 28 36.81 7.67 25.49
CA GLU A 28 36.06 8.91 25.57
C GLU A 28 34.75 8.73 24.83
N ASP A 29 33.66 9.13 25.48
CA ASP A 29 32.33 9.15 24.86
C ASP A 29 32.01 10.59 24.43
N ASN A 30 32.07 10.84 23.14
CA ASN A 30 31.78 12.13 22.52
C ASN A 30 30.36 12.12 21.86
N THR A 31 29.50 11.18 22.23
CA THR A 31 28.17 11.02 21.69
C THR A 31 27.33 12.30 21.90
N ALA A 32 26.86 12.89 20.83
CA ALA A 32 25.94 14.02 20.79
C ALA A 32 24.70 13.67 19.97
N SER A 33 24.52 14.25 18.77
CA SER A 33 23.50 13.83 17.81
C SER A 33 23.82 12.47 17.18
N ASP A 34 25.09 12.22 16.96
CA ASP A 34 25.61 10.95 16.44
C ASP A 34 26.44 10.23 17.49
N VAL A 35 26.48 8.90 17.44
CA VAL A 35 27.27 8.10 18.40
C VAL A 35 28.74 8.15 18.00
N GLU A 36 29.57 8.67 18.89
CA GLU A 36 31.04 8.72 18.72
C GLU A 36 31.74 8.28 19.98
N ILE A 37 32.46 7.15 19.93
CA ILE A 37 33.26 6.61 21.01
C ILE A 37 34.72 6.55 20.54
N LEU A 38 35.56 7.35 21.16
CA LEU A 38 37.01 7.39 20.85
C LEU A 38 37.80 6.47 21.78
N ILE A 39 38.53 5.52 21.19
CA ILE A 39 39.35 4.55 21.91
C ILE A 39 40.82 4.85 21.66
N HIS A 40 41.53 5.24 22.73
CA HIS A 40 42.96 5.47 22.69
C HIS A 40 43.73 4.19 22.96
N LEU A 41 44.66 3.84 22.07
CA LEU A 41 45.48 2.66 22.20
C LEU A 41 46.86 2.99 22.82
N PRO A 42 47.48 2.06 23.59
CA PRO A 42 48.85 2.18 24.03
C PRO A 42 49.82 2.13 22.83
N ASN A 43 51.03 2.70 23.03
CA ASN A 43 52.07 2.65 22.00
C ASN A 43 52.43 1.18 21.67
N GLY A 44 52.56 0.88 20.37
CA GLY A 44 52.95 -0.46 19.89
C GLY A 44 51.80 -1.45 19.76
N VAL A 45 50.55 -1.06 20.03
CA VAL A 45 49.36 -1.89 19.78
C VAL A 45 48.84 -1.60 18.38
N SER A 46 48.62 -2.65 17.58
CA SER A 46 48.07 -2.53 16.24
C SER A 46 46.58 -2.20 16.32
N PRO A 47 46.08 -1.14 15.63
CA PRO A 47 44.66 -0.82 15.54
C PRO A 47 43.85 -1.99 14.96
N ASP A 48 44.30 -2.63 13.89
CA ASP A 48 43.57 -3.71 13.21
C ASP A 48 43.30 -4.89 14.15
N LYS A 49 44.33 -5.33 14.89
CA LYS A 49 44.19 -6.40 15.88
C LYS A 49 43.24 -6.01 17.03
N THR A 50 43.19 -4.72 17.37
CA THR A 50 42.27 -4.23 18.39
C THR A 50 40.83 -4.23 17.88
N ILE A 51 40.63 -3.87 16.63
CA ILE A 51 39.30 -3.92 15.96
C ILE A 51 38.78 -5.37 15.95
N ASP A 52 39.61 -6.33 15.52
CA ASP A 52 39.25 -7.76 15.56
C ASP A 52 38.91 -8.22 16.99
N GLY A 53 39.69 -7.74 17.96
CA GLY A 53 39.46 -8.03 19.38
C GLY A 53 38.17 -7.39 19.92
N LEU A 54 37.80 -6.21 19.46
CA LEU A 54 36.54 -5.56 19.81
C LEU A 54 35.33 -6.36 19.28
N PHE A 55 35.38 -6.81 18.05
CA PHE A 55 34.30 -7.67 17.48
C PHE A 55 34.22 -9.02 18.20
N ALA A 56 35.36 -9.63 18.54
CA ALA A 56 35.37 -10.96 19.13
C ALA A 56 35.00 -11.00 20.63
N PHE A 57 35.30 -9.93 21.40
CA PHE A 57 35.23 -9.97 22.86
C PHE A 57 34.32 -8.92 23.51
N THR A 58 33.68 -8.07 22.72
CA THR A 58 32.77 -7.02 23.21
C THR A 58 31.43 -7.04 22.51
N ASN A 59 30.53 -6.14 22.94
CA ASN A 59 29.19 -6.01 22.32
C ASN A 59 29.22 -5.18 21.03
N CYS A 60 30.37 -5.10 20.32
CA CYS A 60 30.47 -4.44 19.03
C CYS A 60 29.74 -5.21 17.91
N GLU A 61 29.54 -6.49 18.10
CA GLU A 61 28.84 -7.38 17.16
C GLU A 61 27.65 -8.08 17.85
N VAL A 62 26.55 -8.16 17.21
CA VAL A 62 25.35 -8.88 17.69
C VAL A 62 24.88 -9.83 16.60
N SER A 63 24.71 -11.09 16.97
CA SER A 63 24.14 -12.08 16.07
C SER A 63 22.63 -11.95 16.03
N ILE A 64 22.06 -11.80 14.84
CA ILE A 64 20.62 -11.73 14.62
C ILE A 64 20.18 -13.05 13.99
N SER A 65 19.32 -13.79 14.71
CA SER A 65 18.73 -15.03 14.23
C SER A 65 17.22 -14.83 14.00
N PRO A 66 16.80 -14.34 12.82
CA PRO A 66 15.39 -14.10 12.57
C PRO A 66 14.63 -15.42 12.45
N LEU A 67 13.56 -15.55 13.21
CA LEU A 67 12.58 -16.63 13.05
C LEU A 67 11.44 -16.11 12.17
N GLY A 68 11.45 -16.49 10.89
CA GLY A 68 10.44 -16.09 9.95
C GLY A 68 9.14 -16.87 10.14
N CYS A 69 8.05 -16.17 10.44
CA CYS A 69 6.71 -16.74 10.51
C CYS A 69 5.73 -15.90 9.71
N ILE A 70 5.01 -16.51 8.79
CA ILE A 70 3.90 -15.90 8.04
C ILE A 70 2.61 -16.60 8.33
N ILE A 71 1.48 -15.93 8.11
CA ILE A 71 0.16 -16.53 8.21
C ILE A 71 -0.32 -16.88 6.81
N GLU A 72 -0.55 -18.15 6.55
CA GLU A 72 -1.10 -18.68 5.31
C GLU A 72 -2.34 -19.53 5.61
N ASN A 73 -3.47 -19.22 4.97
CA ASN A 73 -4.74 -19.91 5.21
C ASN A 73 -5.13 -20.00 6.71
N ASN A 74 -4.96 -18.90 7.44
CA ASN A 74 -5.20 -18.79 8.89
C ASN A 74 -4.33 -19.70 9.76
N LYS A 75 -3.21 -20.19 9.24
CA LYS A 75 -2.25 -21.02 9.99
C LYS A 75 -0.86 -20.37 9.97
N PRO A 76 -0.11 -20.42 11.07
CA PRO A 76 1.27 -19.98 11.09
C PRO A 76 2.14 -20.94 10.28
N LEU A 77 2.97 -20.37 9.41
CA LEU A 77 3.96 -21.10 8.62
C LEU A 77 5.33 -20.52 8.88
N PHE A 78 6.24 -21.34 9.42
CA PHE A 78 7.64 -20.96 9.60
C PHE A 78 8.41 -21.26 8.31
N THR A 79 9.07 -20.23 7.78
CA THR A 79 9.74 -20.34 6.48
C THR A 79 10.94 -19.41 6.37
N GLY A 80 11.81 -19.66 5.42
CA GLY A 80 12.99 -18.84 5.15
C GLY A 80 12.63 -17.49 4.48
N VAL A 81 13.56 -16.54 4.53
CA VAL A 81 13.38 -15.20 3.97
C VAL A 81 13.07 -15.24 2.46
N SER A 82 13.75 -16.12 1.71
CA SER A 82 13.52 -16.27 0.27
C SER A 82 12.09 -16.69 -0.05
N ASP A 83 11.56 -17.67 0.68
CA ASP A 83 10.18 -18.14 0.47
C ASP A 83 9.14 -17.08 0.88
N MET A 84 9.41 -16.32 1.95
CA MET A 84 8.59 -15.19 2.34
C MET A 84 8.52 -14.16 1.23
N LEU A 85 9.67 -13.82 0.64
CA LEU A 85 9.77 -12.83 -0.43
C LEU A 85 9.02 -13.30 -1.68
N ILE A 86 9.18 -14.57 -2.07
CA ILE A 86 8.45 -15.16 -3.19
C ILE A 86 6.93 -15.09 -2.95
N LYS A 87 6.47 -15.53 -1.78
CA LYS A 87 5.04 -15.50 -1.42
C LYS A 87 4.48 -14.08 -1.36
N SER A 88 5.22 -13.15 -0.77
CA SER A 88 4.84 -11.74 -0.72
C SER A 88 4.71 -11.15 -2.12
N THR A 89 5.65 -11.43 -3.00
CA THR A 89 5.64 -10.96 -4.39
C THR A 89 4.45 -11.52 -5.17
N MET A 90 4.18 -12.83 -5.03
CA MET A 90 3.03 -13.47 -5.68
C MET A 90 1.70 -12.87 -5.19
N ASN A 91 1.55 -12.71 -3.87
CA ASN A 91 0.36 -12.10 -3.28
C ASN A 91 0.17 -10.64 -3.75
N THR A 92 1.23 -9.86 -3.78
CA THR A 92 1.20 -8.49 -4.29
C THR A 92 0.75 -8.44 -5.75
N LYS A 93 1.27 -9.34 -6.61
CA LYS A 93 0.85 -9.44 -8.01
C LYS A 93 -0.64 -9.74 -8.15
N GLU A 94 -1.17 -10.67 -7.34
CA GLU A 94 -2.60 -11.01 -7.34
C GLU A 94 -3.47 -9.85 -6.85
N LEU A 95 -3.03 -9.14 -5.81
CA LEU A 95 -3.74 -7.97 -5.29
C LEU A 95 -3.80 -6.84 -6.31
N LEU A 96 -2.70 -6.55 -6.98
CA LEU A 96 -2.65 -5.55 -8.06
C LEU A 96 -3.58 -5.93 -9.22
N LYS A 97 -3.63 -7.22 -9.59
CA LYS A 97 -4.57 -7.69 -10.60
C LYS A 97 -6.01 -7.43 -10.19
N LYS A 98 -6.40 -7.79 -8.96
CA LYS A 98 -7.75 -7.56 -8.43
C LYS A 98 -8.09 -6.07 -8.34
N GLU A 99 -7.13 -5.24 -7.97
CA GLU A 99 -7.30 -3.77 -7.96
C GLU A 99 -7.63 -3.23 -9.35
N LEU A 100 -6.88 -3.67 -10.37
CA LEU A 100 -7.13 -3.28 -11.76
C LEU A 100 -8.48 -3.80 -12.27
N GLU A 101 -8.87 -5.03 -11.93
CA GLU A 101 -10.17 -5.59 -12.28
C GLU A 101 -11.32 -4.80 -11.64
N ASN A 102 -11.19 -4.41 -10.37
CA ASN A 102 -12.16 -3.55 -9.71
C ASN A 102 -12.23 -2.17 -10.37
N LYS A 103 -11.08 -1.57 -10.67
CA LYS A 103 -11.03 -0.28 -11.37
C LYS A 103 -11.69 -0.33 -12.75
N LEU A 104 -11.44 -1.41 -13.49
CA LEU A 104 -12.07 -1.64 -14.79
C LEU A 104 -13.60 -1.76 -14.64
N LYS A 105 -14.07 -2.46 -13.61
CA LYS A 105 -15.51 -2.56 -13.31
C LYS A 105 -16.13 -1.21 -13.00
N GLU A 106 -15.49 -0.41 -12.15
CA GLU A 106 -15.94 0.96 -11.83
C GLU A 106 -16.03 1.85 -13.08
N LEU A 107 -14.98 1.82 -13.92
CA LEU A 107 -14.93 2.59 -15.16
C LEU A 107 -16.00 2.14 -16.17
N ASN A 108 -16.25 0.85 -16.27
CA ASN A 108 -17.32 0.34 -17.13
C ASN A 108 -18.72 0.76 -16.63
N GLN A 109 -18.94 0.80 -15.32
CA GLN A 109 -20.18 1.31 -14.73
C GLN A 109 -20.36 2.81 -14.99
N LEU A 110 -19.30 3.60 -14.80
CA LEU A 110 -19.30 5.03 -15.08
C LEU A 110 -19.55 5.30 -16.57
N TRP A 111 -18.89 4.55 -17.45
CA TRP A 111 -19.10 4.66 -18.89
C TRP A 111 -20.54 4.33 -19.28
N HIS A 112 -21.12 3.28 -18.69
CA HIS A 112 -22.50 2.86 -18.93
C HIS A 112 -23.49 3.96 -18.52
N SER A 113 -23.37 4.48 -17.29
CA SER A 113 -24.25 5.54 -16.80
C SER A 113 -24.12 6.84 -17.61
N SER A 114 -22.89 7.25 -17.94
CA SER A 114 -22.64 8.44 -18.75
C SER A 114 -23.18 8.29 -20.18
N THR A 115 -23.11 7.08 -20.75
CA THR A 115 -23.67 6.82 -22.09
C THR A 115 -25.18 6.84 -22.05
N LEU A 116 -25.81 6.30 -21.01
CA LEU A 116 -27.26 6.37 -20.80
C LEU A 116 -27.72 7.83 -20.65
N GLU A 117 -27.06 8.62 -19.82
CA GLU A 117 -27.36 10.06 -19.68
C GLU A 117 -27.25 10.77 -21.02
N LYS A 118 -26.17 10.51 -21.77
CA LYS A 118 -25.98 11.09 -23.11
C LYS A 118 -27.10 10.75 -24.05
N ILE A 119 -27.48 9.48 -24.16
CA ILE A 119 -28.59 9.03 -25.03
C ILE A 119 -29.91 9.69 -24.60
N PHE A 120 -30.19 9.72 -23.28
CA PHE A 120 -31.39 10.31 -22.72
C PHE A 120 -31.54 11.79 -23.07
N ILE A 121 -30.43 12.55 -23.03
CA ILE A 121 -30.41 13.98 -23.34
C ILE A 121 -30.39 14.23 -24.84
N GLU A 122 -29.49 13.63 -25.63
CA GLU A 122 -29.33 13.87 -27.07
C GLU A 122 -30.53 13.43 -27.87
N ARG A 123 -31.15 12.30 -27.50
CA ARG A 123 -32.35 11.76 -28.14
C ARG A 123 -33.63 12.36 -27.57
N ARG A 124 -33.55 13.30 -26.65
CA ARG A 124 -34.66 14.02 -26.01
C ARG A 124 -35.72 13.09 -25.41
N ILE A 125 -35.26 11.95 -24.87
CA ILE A 125 -36.15 10.95 -24.24
C ILE A 125 -36.91 11.57 -23.05
N TYR A 126 -36.30 12.55 -22.38
CA TYR A 126 -36.95 13.33 -21.31
C TYR A 126 -38.23 14.03 -21.72
N ARG A 127 -38.48 14.26 -23.02
CA ARG A 127 -39.76 14.83 -23.48
C ARG A 127 -40.90 13.82 -23.47
N LEU A 128 -40.61 12.52 -23.55
CA LEU A 128 -41.60 11.46 -23.52
C LEU A 128 -42.28 11.31 -22.17
N ILE A 129 -41.69 11.91 -21.11
CA ILE A 129 -42.21 11.84 -19.77
C ILE A 129 -43.05 13.07 -19.35
N GLU A 130 -43.00 14.17 -20.11
CA GLU A 130 -43.67 15.43 -19.76
C GLU A 130 -45.20 15.28 -19.65
N ASP A 131 -45.82 14.40 -20.43
CA ASP A 131 -47.27 14.18 -20.47
C ASP A 131 -47.70 12.92 -19.71
N LYS A 132 -46.89 12.36 -18.80
CA LYS A 132 -47.22 11.14 -18.07
C LYS A 132 -47.76 11.41 -16.68
N ASP A 133 -48.92 10.88 -16.34
CA ASP A 133 -49.63 11.11 -15.11
C ASP A 133 -49.24 10.15 -13.95
N SER A 134 -48.46 9.09 -14.24
CA SER A 134 -48.02 8.14 -13.22
C SER A 134 -46.54 7.81 -13.33
N TRP A 135 -45.92 7.51 -12.18
CA TRP A 135 -44.50 7.14 -12.09
C TRP A 135 -44.15 5.88 -12.91
N GLU A 136 -45.04 4.92 -12.92
CA GLU A 136 -44.84 3.68 -13.68
C GLU A 136 -44.83 3.95 -15.19
N LEU A 137 -45.72 4.81 -15.68
CA LEU A 137 -45.78 5.24 -17.10
C LEU A 137 -44.53 6.06 -17.48
N VAL A 138 -43.95 6.83 -16.55
CA VAL A 138 -42.70 7.54 -16.77
C VAL A 138 -41.56 6.54 -16.99
N LEU A 139 -41.42 5.54 -16.12
CA LEU A 139 -40.36 4.54 -16.23
C LEU A 139 -40.52 3.67 -17.51
N GLU A 140 -41.75 3.33 -17.91
CA GLU A 140 -42.00 2.62 -19.16
C GLU A 140 -41.62 3.48 -20.37
N ALA A 141 -42.02 4.76 -20.39
CA ALA A 141 -41.69 5.66 -21.49
C ALA A 141 -40.18 5.81 -21.68
N ILE A 142 -39.42 5.88 -20.59
CA ILE A 142 -37.93 5.93 -20.64
C ILE A 142 -37.40 4.62 -21.22
N LYS A 143 -37.86 3.46 -20.74
CA LYS A 143 -37.42 2.15 -21.25
C LYS A 143 -37.70 2.01 -22.73
N ASP A 144 -38.90 2.41 -23.18
CA ASP A 144 -39.29 2.35 -24.59
C ASP A 144 -38.46 3.30 -25.46
N GLY A 145 -38.16 4.50 -24.95
CA GLY A 145 -37.28 5.45 -25.63
C GLY A 145 -35.82 4.99 -25.74
N LEU A 146 -35.37 4.17 -24.80
CA LEU A 146 -34.01 3.60 -24.83
C LEU A 146 -33.90 2.35 -25.74
N LYS A 147 -34.98 1.61 -25.98
CA LYS A 147 -34.96 0.37 -26.78
C LYS A 147 -34.21 0.47 -28.12
N PRO A 148 -34.40 1.52 -28.96
CA PRO A 148 -33.70 1.64 -30.23
C PRO A 148 -32.19 1.85 -30.10
N HIS A 149 -31.69 2.18 -28.89
CA HIS A 149 -30.33 2.56 -28.63
C HIS A 149 -29.54 1.57 -27.75
N LEU A 150 -30.14 0.42 -27.41
CA LEU A 150 -29.52 -0.61 -26.57
C LEU A 150 -28.24 -1.18 -27.18
N GLU A 151 -28.11 -1.19 -28.50
CA GLU A 151 -26.90 -1.65 -29.20
C GLU A 151 -25.66 -0.79 -28.91
N LEU A 152 -25.85 0.46 -28.48
CA LEU A 152 -24.76 1.37 -28.10
C LEU A 152 -24.24 1.08 -26.70
N LEU A 153 -24.89 0.25 -25.91
CA LEU A 153 -24.59 -0.05 -24.53
C LEU A 153 -23.90 -1.41 -24.42
N LYS A 154 -22.86 -1.49 -23.57
CA LYS A 154 -22.17 -2.75 -23.28
C LYS A 154 -22.86 -3.60 -22.20
N GLN A 155 -23.72 -3.00 -21.42
CA GLN A 155 -24.43 -3.65 -20.31
C GLN A 155 -25.94 -3.49 -20.47
N VAL A 156 -26.69 -4.44 -19.90
CA VAL A 156 -28.16 -4.39 -19.89
C VAL A 156 -28.61 -3.25 -18.98
N VAL A 157 -29.58 -2.46 -19.45
CA VAL A 157 -30.20 -1.37 -18.69
C VAL A 157 -31.01 -1.96 -17.54
N THR A 158 -30.67 -1.61 -16.32
CA THR A 158 -31.38 -2.04 -15.12
C THR A 158 -32.51 -1.07 -14.76
N HIS A 159 -33.41 -1.50 -13.87
CA HIS A 159 -34.46 -0.62 -13.34
C HIS A 159 -33.85 0.59 -12.57
N ASP A 160 -32.79 0.36 -11.82
CA ASP A 160 -32.09 1.42 -11.07
C ASP A 160 -31.43 2.44 -12.01
N ASP A 161 -30.95 2.02 -13.16
CA ASP A 161 -30.40 2.93 -14.17
C ASP A 161 -31.50 3.87 -14.71
N VAL A 162 -32.68 3.34 -14.95
CA VAL A 162 -33.83 4.15 -15.40
C VAL A 162 -34.26 5.16 -14.34
N ILE A 163 -34.27 4.77 -13.05
CA ILE A 163 -34.57 5.69 -11.95
C ILE A 163 -33.53 6.82 -11.90
N LYS A 164 -32.25 6.51 -11.99
CA LYS A 164 -31.18 7.53 -12.00
C LYS A 164 -31.30 8.55 -13.12
N LEU A 165 -31.83 8.16 -14.28
CA LEU A 165 -32.09 9.09 -15.37
C LEU A 165 -33.15 10.14 -15.03
N THR A 166 -34.12 9.81 -14.18
CA THR A 166 -35.15 10.77 -13.73
C THR A 166 -34.62 11.78 -12.73
N GLU A 167 -33.49 11.51 -12.09
CA GLU A 167 -32.83 12.40 -11.11
C GLU A 167 -31.89 13.43 -11.77
N ILE A 168 -31.77 13.40 -13.10
CA ILE A 168 -30.91 14.33 -13.84
C ILE A 168 -31.43 15.76 -13.66
N ARG A 169 -30.54 16.63 -13.18
CA ARG A 169 -30.88 18.05 -12.98
C ARG A 169 -31.13 18.75 -14.30
N ILE A 170 -32.18 19.59 -14.35
CA ILE A 170 -32.55 20.41 -15.53
C ILE A 170 -31.38 21.19 -16.10
N LYS A 171 -30.46 21.66 -15.27
CA LYS A 171 -29.21 22.34 -15.69
C LYS A 171 -28.38 21.50 -16.69
N ARG A 172 -28.32 20.18 -16.52
CA ARG A 172 -27.60 19.26 -17.44
C ARG A 172 -28.31 19.02 -18.78
N ILE A 173 -29.58 19.37 -18.86
CA ILE A 173 -30.40 19.25 -20.09
C ILE A 173 -30.29 20.54 -20.93
N SER A 174 -29.80 21.61 -20.36
CA SER A 174 -29.66 22.92 -21.01
C SER A 174 -28.51 22.91 -22.02
N LYS A 175 -28.70 23.61 -23.18
CA LYS A 175 -27.69 23.73 -24.24
C LYS A 175 -26.38 24.37 -23.81
N TYR A 176 -26.29 24.94 -22.62
CA TYR A 176 -25.08 25.60 -22.09
C TYR A 176 -24.08 24.62 -21.42
N ASP A 177 -24.50 23.39 -21.12
CA ASP A 177 -23.68 22.41 -20.41
C ASP A 177 -23.46 21.10 -21.20
N ILE A 178 -23.73 21.10 -22.52
CA ILE A 178 -23.52 19.95 -23.45
C ILE A 178 -22.21 20.15 -24.21
#